data_0baaf33b53cd33a426118ce64121fa55
#
_entry.id   0baaf33b53cd33a426118ce64121fa55
#
_cell.length_a   1.000
_cell.length_b   1.000
_cell.length_c   1.000
_cell.angle_alpha   90.00
_cell.angle_beta   90.00
_cell.angle_gamma   90.00
#
_symmetry.space_group_name_H-M   'P 1'
#
loop_
_entity.id
_entity.type
_entity.pdbx_description
1 polymer ?
#
loop_
_entity_poly.entity_id
_entity_poly.type
_entity_poly.pdbx_seq_one_letter_code
_entity_poly.pdbx_strand_id
1 'polypeptide(L)'
;MSVTDVVRPVQPISFDQQFTGEVPKYVRSDCKNNYKPKLSIERGYDPIKAENAIEQFRNAVKDFDLKDSSDEYLVKWLIAQDFDVARAEKMLRQSLEWRRINGADGILDSYTPSEVFKQYFSMGHVGLDKFGCPVFVCALGKMDLKGLLSSMTKKEYYNFLTWMTETFVAVITQENNRTGYRTKKQTFIIDLDQFSMRHLVSKPVGSFMNAGAAIITIIQTYLVNYPDQFRRVFIINAPAMFPWLFGFIKPLLAQNDVPKIKIFGSNKKEWMSALLEEIESDQFPSYYGGSMTDPGGDPKCPSKLNLGGEVPRSFYLRKNPPVAKDNMETLSISAGXXXXXXXXXXXXXXSFYLRKNPPVAKDNMETLSISAGVGGKKKLECNVDVIQSTIRWEFMTEGGDISYRVYTKNNKNNSDDLVPHCRVDSHLVMEEGQISCDQPGKYVFEFDNSYSYLRKKKLRYHIVVEQPENSQ
;
A
#
# COMPACT_ATOMS: atom_id res chain seq x y z
N MET A 1 -17.62 34.54 -28.78
CA MET A 1 -17.85 34.39 -27.34
C MET A 1 -16.94 33.30 -26.84
N SER A 2 -15.82 33.65 -26.19
CA SER A 2 -14.87 32.71 -25.65
C SER A 2 -15.33 32.25 -24.26
N VAL A 3 -15.68 31.02 -24.15
CA VAL A 3 -15.95 30.39 -22.84
C VAL A 3 -14.59 30.08 -22.20
N THR A 4 -14.13 30.96 -21.33
CA THR A 4 -13.02 30.65 -20.43
C THR A 4 -13.61 29.84 -19.27
N ASP A 5 -13.43 28.54 -19.32
CA ASP A 5 -13.69 27.69 -18.17
C ASP A 5 -12.74 28.09 -17.03
N VAL A 6 -13.26 28.85 -16.10
CA VAL A 6 -12.54 29.16 -14.85
C VAL A 6 -12.52 27.88 -14.03
N VAL A 7 -11.41 27.16 -14.14
CA VAL A 7 -11.16 26.05 -13.23
C VAL A 7 -10.99 26.63 -11.83
N ARG A 8 -12.03 26.52 -11.00
CA ARG A 8 -11.94 26.92 -9.58
C ARG A 8 -10.89 26.03 -8.92
N PRO A 9 -9.95 26.61 -8.19
CA PRO A 9 -9.00 25.78 -7.44
C PRO A 9 -9.77 24.94 -6.43
N VAL A 10 -9.59 23.62 -6.53
CA VAL A 10 -10.10 22.69 -5.53
C VAL A 10 -9.33 22.98 -4.24
N GLN A 11 -10.04 23.33 -3.18
CA GLN A 11 -9.40 23.54 -1.88
C GLN A 11 -8.77 22.23 -1.42
N PRO A 12 -7.53 22.27 -0.93
CA PRO A 12 -6.88 21.05 -0.44
C PRO A 12 -7.69 20.45 0.70
N ILE A 13 -7.79 19.13 0.73
CA ILE A 13 -8.40 18.42 1.85
C ILE A 13 -7.58 18.78 3.09
N SER A 14 -8.13 19.60 3.95
CA SER A 14 -7.54 19.81 5.25
C SER A 14 -8.03 18.67 6.14
N PHE A 15 -7.17 17.68 6.36
CA PHE A 15 -7.40 16.69 7.40
C PHE A 15 -7.41 17.35 8.79
N ASP A 16 -7.12 18.66 8.86
CA ASP A 16 -7.14 19.49 10.07
C ASP A 16 -8.53 20.08 10.39
N GLN A 17 -9.52 19.90 9.53
CA GLN A 17 -10.87 20.37 9.86
C GLN A 17 -11.44 19.51 11.01
N GLN A 18 -11.72 20.17 12.11
CA GLN A 18 -12.48 19.57 13.21
C GLN A 18 -13.81 19.04 12.64
N PHE A 19 -13.99 17.72 12.71
CA PHE A 19 -15.22 17.11 12.24
C PHE A 19 -16.36 17.56 13.12
N THR A 20 -17.23 18.41 12.58
CA THR A 20 -18.42 18.97 13.26
C THR A 20 -19.70 18.21 12.89
N GLY A 21 -19.59 17.05 12.26
CA GLY A 21 -20.76 16.27 11.85
C GLY A 21 -21.62 15.80 13.02
N GLU A 22 -22.95 15.83 12.87
CA GLU A 22 -23.88 15.34 13.88
C GLU A 22 -23.63 13.85 14.16
N VAL A 23 -23.76 13.48 15.44
CA VAL A 23 -23.69 12.07 15.83
C VAL A 23 -24.90 11.35 15.23
N PRO A 24 -24.74 10.17 14.62
CA PRO A 24 -25.88 9.44 14.07
C PRO A 24 -27.00 9.26 15.08
N LYS A 25 -28.24 9.50 14.68
CA LYS A 25 -29.43 9.39 15.54
C LYS A 25 -29.67 7.95 16.01
N TYR A 26 -29.16 6.98 15.27
CA TYR A 26 -29.34 5.56 15.56
C TYR A 26 -28.02 4.83 15.49
N VAL A 27 -27.39 4.67 16.64
CA VAL A 27 -26.34 3.66 16.80
C VAL A 27 -26.92 2.59 17.73
N ARG A 28 -26.76 1.35 17.39
CA ARG A 28 -27.21 0.24 18.22
C ARG A 28 -26.74 0.41 19.65
N SER A 29 -27.65 0.25 20.61
CA SER A 29 -27.40 0.47 22.05
C SER A 29 -26.25 -0.37 22.61
N ASP A 30 -25.96 -1.51 21.98
CA ASP A 30 -24.85 -2.40 22.34
C ASP A 30 -23.46 -1.78 22.02
N CYS A 31 -23.41 -0.74 21.18
CA CYS A 31 -22.15 -0.03 20.88
C CYS A 31 -21.78 1.02 21.92
N LYS A 32 -22.72 1.43 22.81
CA LYS A 32 -22.49 2.50 23.79
C LYS A 32 -21.88 2.04 25.11
N ASN A 33 -22.04 0.79 25.48
CA ASN A 33 -21.60 0.27 26.77
C ASN A 33 -20.68 -0.93 26.63
N ASN A 34 -19.41 -0.74 26.97
CA ASN A 34 -18.45 -1.82 27.18
C ASN A 34 -18.53 -2.89 26.08
N TYR A 35 -18.22 -2.53 24.86
CA TYR A 35 -17.91 -3.55 23.87
C TYR A 35 -16.66 -4.31 24.35
N LYS A 36 -16.88 -5.19 25.32
CA LYS A 36 -15.99 -6.35 25.42
C LYS A 36 -16.38 -7.20 24.20
N PRO A 37 -15.52 -7.33 23.22
CA PRO A 37 -15.82 -8.30 22.18
C PRO A 37 -16.12 -9.60 22.91
N LYS A 38 -17.34 -10.08 22.82
CA LYS A 38 -17.62 -11.50 23.10
C LYS A 38 -16.89 -12.23 21.99
N LEU A 39 -15.58 -12.37 22.19
CA LEU A 39 -14.62 -12.96 21.27
C LEU A 39 -15.09 -14.29 20.71
N SER A 40 -16.02 -14.92 21.41
CA SER A 40 -16.41 -16.31 21.23
C SER A 40 -17.63 -16.52 20.33
N ILE A 41 -18.61 -15.61 20.35
CA ILE A 41 -19.92 -15.93 19.76
C ILE A 41 -20.05 -15.42 18.33
N GLU A 42 -19.46 -14.26 18.04
CA GLU A 42 -19.57 -13.64 16.69
C GLU A 42 -18.65 -14.27 15.64
N ARG A 43 -17.65 -15.06 16.02
CA ARG A 43 -16.61 -15.56 15.12
C ARG A 43 -16.34 -17.07 15.18
N GLY A 44 -17.10 -17.81 15.98
CA GLY A 44 -16.96 -19.27 16.06
C GLY A 44 -15.69 -19.77 16.75
N TYR A 45 -15.02 -18.91 17.52
CA TYR A 45 -13.84 -19.33 18.31
C TYR A 45 -14.27 -19.82 19.69
N ASP A 46 -13.59 -20.85 20.17
CA ASP A 46 -13.74 -21.35 21.53
C ASP A 46 -13.20 -20.28 22.52
N PRO A 47 -14.02 -19.76 23.43
CA PRO A 47 -13.59 -18.70 24.35
C PRO A 47 -12.38 -19.06 25.19
N ILE A 48 -12.34 -20.30 25.70
CA ILE A 48 -11.27 -20.78 26.58
C ILE A 48 -9.93 -20.80 25.80
N LYS A 49 -9.97 -21.30 24.58
CA LYS A 49 -8.79 -21.31 23.71
C LYS A 49 -8.31 -19.89 23.38
N ALA A 50 -9.26 -18.96 23.16
CA ALA A 50 -8.93 -17.57 22.86
C ALA A 50 -8.27 -16.87 24.05
N GLU A 51 -8.81 -17.05 25.26
CA GLU A 51 -8.25 -16.49 26.50
C GLU A 51 -6.84 -17.04 26.77
N ASN A 52 -6.67 -18.35 26.65
CA ASN A 52 -5.35 -19.00 26.79
C ASN A 52 -4.34 -18.47 25.76
N ALA A 53 -4.77 -18.29 24.53
CA ALA A 53 -3.88 -17.76 23.49
C ALA A 53 -3.47 -16.29 23.75
N ILE A 54 -4.39 -15.46 24.27
CA ILE A 54 -4.09 -14.08 24.65
C ILE A 54 -3.02 -14.06 25.77
N GLU A 55 -3.18 -14.91 26.78
CA GLU A 55 -2.22 -14.98 27.89
C GLU A 55 -0.84 -15.46 27.42
N GLN A 56 -0.80 -16.51 26.60
CA GLN A 56 0.44 -17.00 26.01
C GLN A 56 1.11 -15.93 25.15
N PHE A 57 0.32 -15.22 24.33
CA PHE A 57 0.83 -14.16 23.45
C PHE A 57 1.37 -12.98 24.27
N ARG A 58 0.66 -12.58 25.32
CA ARG A 58 1.11 -11.53 26.26
C ARG A 58 2.49 -11.89 26.85
N ASN A 59 2.67 -13.14 27.27
CA ASN A 59 3.94 -13.63 27.79
C ASN A 59 5.04 -13.65 26.72
N ALA A 60 4.71 -14.00 25.48
CA ALA A 60 5.67 -14.07 24.37
C ALA A 60 6.20 -12.67 23.95
N VAL A 61 5.41 -11.61 24.20
CA VAL A 61 5.78 -10.24 23.78
C VAL A 61 6.10 -9.31 24.97
N LYS A 62 6.27 -9.84 26.17
CA LYS A 62 6.54 -9.05 27.39
C LYS A 62 7.88 -8.29 27.37
N ASP A 63 8.80 -8.67 26.46
CA ASP A 63 10.07 -8.01 26.25
C ASP A 63 9.95 -6.68 25.50
N PHE A 64 8.75 -6.35 24.99
CA PHE A 64 8.49 -5.07 24.32
C PHE A 64 7.70 -4.12 25.22
N ASP A 65 8.09 -2.84 25.19
CA ASP A 65 7.31 -1.75 25.79
C ASP A 65 6.21 -1.35 24.80
N LEU A 66 5.09 -2.06 24.81
CA LEU A 66 3.97 -1.82 23.91
C LEU A 66 3.17 -0.59 24.38
N LYS A 67 2.88 0.33 23.46
CA LYS A 67 2.02 1.50 23.73
C LYS A 67 0.61 1.11 24.17
N ASP A 68 0.14 -0.03 23.72
CA ASP A 68 -1.16 -0.60 24.08
C ASP A 68 -0.96 -2.11 24.29
N SER A 69 -1.11 -2.56 25.52
CA SER A 69 -1.02 -3.98 25.90
C SER A 69 -2.38 -4.57 26.26
N SER A 70 -3.47 -3.88 25.89
CA SER A 70 -4.83 -4.34 26.15
C SER A 70 -5.14 -5.65 25.41
N ASP A 71 -6.09 -6.41 25.93
CA ASP A 71 -6.57 -7.62 25.25
C ASP A 71 -7.09 -7.29 23.85
N GLU A 72 -7.74 -6.14 23.68
CA GLU A 72 -8.22 -5.68 22.36
C GLU A 72 -7.07 -5.43 21.38
N TYR A 73 -5.93 -4.96 21.88
CA TYR A 73 -4.75 -4.77 21.02
C TYR A 73 -4.10 -6.10 20.67
N LEU A 74 -3.95 -6.99 21.64
CA LEU A 74 -3.27 -8.28 21.43
C LEU A 74 -4.11 -9.21 20.55
N VAL A 75 -5.42 -9.28 20.79
CA VAL A 75 -6.30 -10.23 20.08
C VAL A 75 -6.33 -10.00 18.56
N LYS A 76 -6.15 -8.76 18.08
CA LYS A 76 -6.17 -8.49 16.63
C LYS A 76 -5.03 -9.21 15.89
N TRP A 77 -3.86 -9.35 16.54
CA TRP A 77 -2.72 -10.09 15.98
C TRP A 77 -3.01 -11.60 15.94
N LEU A 78 -3.61 -12.10 17.01
CA LEU A 78 -4.04 -13.50 17.08
C LEU A 78 -5.11 -13.83 16.03
N ILE A 79 -6.11 -12.96 15.88
CA ILE A 79 -7.15 -13.12 14.85
C ILE A 79 -6.53 -13.17 13.44
N ALA A 80 -5.55 -12.31 13.16
CA ALA A 80 -4.88 -12.27 11.85
C ALA A 80 -4.09 -13.54 11.55
N GLN A 81 -3.73 -14.32 12.59
CA GLN A 81 -2.93 -15.53 12.45
C GLN A 81 -3.68 -16.78 12.97
N ASP A 82 -5.02 -16.75 12.93
CA ASP A 82 -5.89 -17.88 13.31
C ASP A 82 -5.56 -18.43 14.70
N PHE A 83 -5.22 -17.54 15.65
CA PHE A 83 -4.82 -17.84 17.02
C PHE A 83 -3.55 -18.68 17.15
N ASP A 84 -2.68 -18.68 16.13
CA ASP A 84 -1.33 -19.22 16.24
C ASP A 84 -0.44 -18.17 16.92
N VAL A 85 -0.07 -18.44 18.17
CA VAL A 85 0.69 -17.52 19.01
C VAL A 85 2.07 -17.20 18.42
N ALA A 86 2.76 -18.20 17.88
CA ALA A 86 4.13 -18.01 17.33
C ALA A 86 4.07 -17.14 16.05
N ARG A 87 3.09 -17.38 15.19
CA ARG A 87 2.90 -16.54 13.98
C ARG A 87 2.46 -15.12 14.35
N ALA A 88 1.59 -14.97 15.37
CA ALA A 88 1.15 -13.66 15.85
C ALA A 88 2.32 -12.86 16.45
N GLU A 89 3.17 -13.53 17.25
CA GLU A 89 4.39 -12.92 17.80
C GLU A 89 5.32 -12.43 16.68
N LYS A 90 5.61 -13.29 15.72
CA LYS A 90 6.45 -12.94 14.58
C LYS A 90 5.87 -11.72 13.83
N MET A 91 4.56 -11.71 13.59
CA MET A 91 3.87 -10.62 12.90
C MET A 91 3.98 -9.31 13.68
N LEU A 92 3.73 -9.33 14.99
CA LEU A 92 3.84 -8.13 15.84
C LEU A 92 5.30 -7.62 15.87
N ARG A 93 6.29 -8.50 16.08
CA ARG A 93 7.71 -8.10 16.08
C ARG A 93 8.11 -7.43 14.76
N GLN A 94 7.69 -7.99 13.64
CA GLN A 94 7.94 -7.40 12.32
C GLN A 94 7.26 -6.04 12.17
N SER A 95 6.03 -5.88 12.67
CA SER A 95 5.31 -4.61 12.61
C SER A 95 5.97 -3.55 13.50
N LEU A 96 6.41 -3.90 14.70
CA LEU A 96 7.11 -2.96 15.60
C LEU A 96 8.42 -2.48 14.95
N GLU A 97 9.16 -3.36 14.33
CA GLU A 97 10.38 -2.98 13.60
C GLU A 97 10.05 -2.12 12.38
N TRP A 98 9.01 -2.46 11.63
CA TRP A 98 8.51 -1.63 10.52
C TRP A 98 8.15 -0.23 11.02
N ARG A 99 7.43 -0.11 12.14
CA ARG A 99 7.06 1.18 12.74
C ARG A 99 8.29 2.01 13.09
N ARG A 100 9.30 1.36 13.70
CA ARG A 100 10.55 2.03 14.08
C ARG A 100 11.29 2.56 12.84
N ILE A 101 11.43 1.73 11.81
CA ILE A 101 12.17 2.07 10.57
C ILE A 101 11.48 3.21 9.81
N ASN A 102 10.15 3.16 9.71
CA ASN A 102 9.38 4.13 8.93
C ASN A 102 8.94 5.35 9.75
N GLY A 103 9.32 5.42 11.02
CA GLY A 103 8.95 6.52 11.90
C GLY A 103 7.44 6.65 12.08
N ALA A 104 6.70 5.54 12.05
CA ALA A 104 5.24 5.55 12.01
C ALA A 104 4.63 6.29 13.21
N ASP A 105 5.23 6.12 14.39
CA ASP A 105 4.71 6.71 15.63
C ASP A 105 4.78 8.24 15.68
N GLY A 106 5.63 8.86 14.84
CA GLY A 106 5.75 10.32 14.75
C GLY A 106 5.38 10.88 13.38
N ILE A 107 4.88 10.06 12.47
CA ILE A 107 4.69 10.45 11.06
C ILE A 107 3.64 11.57 10.90
N LEU A 108 2.62 11.59 11.75
CA LEU A 108 1.56 12.60 11.67
C LEU A 108 2.08 14.00 11.99
N ASP A 109 3.13 14.10 12.84
CA ASP A 109 3.74 15.38 13.20
C ASP A 109 4.91 15.77 12.29
N SER A 110 5.61 14.79 11.73
CA SER A 110 6.87 14.99 11.02
C SER A 110 6.76 15.01 9.50
N TYR A 111 5.63 14.57 8.94
CA TYR A 111 5.43 14.48 7.49
C TYR A 111 4.15 15.19 7.06
N THR A 112 4.27 16.00 6.03
CA THR A 112 3.13 16.64 5.37
C THR A 112 3.04 16.11 3.93
N PRO A 113 1.91 15.53 3.53
CA PRO A 113 1.74 15.08 2.15
C PRO A 113 1.96 16.22 1.15
N SER A 114 2.59 15.89 0.04
CA SER A 114 2.82 16.87 -1.04
C SER A 114 1.49 17.30 -1.68
N GLU A 115 1.53 18.45 -2.34
CA GLU A 115 0.33 19.04 -2.97
C GLU A 115 -0.35 18.10 -3.96
N VAL A 116 0.43 17.27 -4.66
CA VAL A 116 -0.16 16.32 -5.61
C VAL A 116 -1.06 15.28 -4.90
N PHE A 117 -0.66 14.83 -3.70
CA PHE A 117 -1.51 13.92 -2.92
C PHE A 117 -2.76 14.63 -2.42
N LYS A 118 -2.60 15.82 -1.85
CA LYS A 118 -3.74 16.59 -1.31
C LYS A 118 -4.80 16.85 -2.39
N GLN A 119 -4.36 17.12 -3.62
CA GLN A 119 -5.27 17.52 -4.70
C GLN A 119 -5.82 16.34 -5.52
N TYR A 120 -5.07 15.24 -5.65
CA TYR A 120 -5.40 14.18 -6.62
C TYR A 120 -5.55 12.78 -6.02
N PHE A 121 -5.18 12.57 -4.75
CA PHE A 121 -5.38 11.26 -4.11
C PHE A 121 -6.81 11.21 -3.55
N SER A 122 -7.60 10.27 -4.07
CA SER A 122 -9.00 10.16 -3.69
C SER A 122 -9.17 9.31 -2.43
N MET A 123 -9.36 9.98 -1.30
CA MET A 123 -9.71 9.33 -0.04
C MET A 123 -10.35 10.40 0.86
N GLY A 124 -11.47 10.07 1.50
CA GLY A 124 -12.09 10.99 2.43
C GLY A 124 -12.86 10.28 3.53
N HIS A 125 -12.83 10.85 4.74
CA HIS A 125 -13.70 10.43 5.85
C HIS A 125 -15.03 11.16 5.71
N VAL A 126 -16.13 10.41 5.60
CA VAL A 126 -17.45 11.02 5.34
C VAL A 126 -18.36 11.03 6.56
N GLY A 127 -18.32 10.02 7.41
CA GLY A 127 -19.19 9.90 8.59
C GLY A 127 -18.97 8.59 9.31
N LEU A 128 -20.00 8.08 9.98
CA LEU A 128 -19.93 6.84 10.75
C LEU A 128 -20.95 5.82 10.22
N ASP A 129 -20.62 4.55 10.34
CA ASP A 129 -21.60 3.49 10.10
C ASP A 129 -22.49 3.25 11.35
N LYS A 130 -23.48 2.38 11.22
CA LYS A 130 -24.44 2.07 12.30
C LYS A 130 -23.80 1.40 13.52
N PHE A 131 -22.51 1.05 13.43
CA PHE A 131 -21.73 0.47 14.50
C PHE A 131 -20.73 1.46 15.11
N GLY A 132 -20.79 2.72 14.69
CA GLY A 132 -19.91 3.78 15.16
C GLY A 132 -18.51 3.76 14.52
N CYS A 133 -18.28 2.96 13.50
CA CYS A 133 -16.99 2.90 12.82
C CYS A 133 -16.89 3.99 11.76
N PRO A 134 -15.75 4.71 11.67
CA PRO A 134 -15.55 5.69 10.60
C PRO A 134 -15.72 5.08 9.20
N VAL A 135 -16.38 5.83 8.32
CA VAL A 135 -16.60 5.46 6.92
C VAL A 135 -15.67 6.29 6.04
N PHE A 136 -14.80 5.59 5.32
CA PHE A 136 -13.91 6.18 4.33
C PHE A 136 -14.38 5.85 2.92
N VAL A 137 -14.34 6.84 2.03
CA VAL A 137 -14.67 6.66 0.61
C VAL A 137 -13.41 6.89 -0.21
N CYS A 138 -13.17 6.00 -1.16
CA CYS A 138 -12.07 6.10 -2.14
C CYS A 138 -12.63 5.92 -3.55
N ALA A 139 -12.60 6.98 -4.37
CA ALA A 139 -12.99 6.89 -5.78
C ALA A 139 -11.80 6.40 -6.62
N LEU A 140 -11.38 5.15 -6.37
CA LEU A 140 -10.18 4.55 -6.95
C LEU A 140 -10.22 4.52 -8.49
N GLY A 141 -11.41 4.32 -9.08
CA GLY A 141 -11.56 4.25 -10.53
C GLY A 141 -11.31 5.59 -11.23
N LYS A 142 -11.43 6.72 -10.52
CA LYS A 142 -11.21 8.07 -11.05
C LYS A 142 -9.83 8.62 -10.73
N MET A 143 -9.06 7.90 -9.93
CA MET A 143 -7.74 8.34 -9.48
C MET A 143 -6.69 8.11 -10.57
N ASP A 144 -5.96 9.15 -10.95
CA ASP A 144 -4.84 9.02 -11.88
C ASP A 144 -3.62 8.47 -11.15
N LEU A 145 -3.62 7.16 -10.89
CA LEU A 145 -2.51 6.47 -10.22
C LEU A 145 -1.18 6.66 -10.98
N LYS A 146 -1.24 6.70 -12.32
CA LYS A 146 -0.06 6.91 -13.14
C LYS A 146 0.54 8.31 -12.91
N GLY A 147 -0.31 9.33 -12.92
CA GLY A 147 0.10 10.70 -12.65
C GLY A 147 0.68 10.86 -11.26
N LEU A 148 -0.01 10.30 -10.24
CA LEU A 148 0.45 10.31 -8.86
C LEU A 148 1.85 9.69 -8.74
N LEU A 149 2.04 8.47 -9.25
CA LEU A 149 3.32 7.76 -9.17
C LEU A 149 4.44 8.44 -9.99
N SER A 150 4.07 9.22 -11.02
CA SER A 150 5.04 9.98 -11.80
C SER A 150 5.46 11.28 -11.11
N SER A 151 4.71 11.69 -10.08
CA SER A 151 4.88 12.98 -9.38
C SER A 151 5.55 12.84 -8.01
N MET A 152 6.01 11.65 -7.65
CA MET A 152 6.58 11.39 -6.34
C MET A 152 7.80 10.47 -6.42
N THR A 153 8.66 10.57 -5.42
CA THR A 153 9.75 9.62 -5.22
C THR A 153 9.26 8.38 -4.48
N LYS A 154 10.03 7.30 -4.55
CA LYS A 154 9.77 6.08 -3.79
C LYS A 154 9.66 6.36 -2.28
N LYS A 155 10.58 7.16 -1.73
CA LYS A 155 10.57 7.55 -0.32
C LYS A 155 9.28 8.29 0.04
N GLU A 156 8.87 9.24 -0.79
CA GLU A 156 7.62 10.01 -0.58
C GLU A 156 6.40 9.10 -0.60
N TYR A 157 6.38 8.13 -1.50
CA TYR A 157 5.29 7.14 -1.57
C TYR A 157 5.17 6.36 -0.25
N TYR A 158 6.27 5.84 0.29
CA TYR A 158 6.23 5.09 1.55
C TYR A 158 5.90 5.98 2.76
N ASN A 159 6.43 7.19 2.80
CA ASN A 159 6.04 8.17 3.84
C ASN A 159 4.54 8.45 3.77
N PHE A 160 4.01 8.64 2.57
CA PHE A 160 2.57 8.88 2.38
C PHE A 160 1.75 7.67 2.81
N LEU A 161 2.17 6.44 2.48
CA LEU A 161 1.46 5.23 2.92
C LEU A 161 1.41 5.14 4.45
N THR A 162 2.55 5.36 5.10
CA THR A 162 2.65 5.33 6.56
C THR A 162 1.75 6.40 7.17
N TRP A 163 1.83 7.63 6.66
CA TRP A 163 1.00 8.75 7.09
C TRP A 163 -0.49 8.46 6.91
N MET A 164 -0.88 7.93 5.77
CA MET A 164 -2.28 7.59 5.46
C MET A 164 -2.83 6.54 6.44
N THR A 165 -2.06 5.49 6.71
CA THR A 165 -2.51 4.44 7.63
C THR A 165 -2.60 4.94 9.07
N GLU A 166 -1.65 5.78 9.52
CA GLU A 166 -1.73 6.41 10.85
C GLU A 166 -2.89 7.41 10.93
N THR A 167 -3.21 8.10 9.83
CA THR A 167 -4.38 8.99 9.76
C THR A 167 -5.68 8.20 10.00
N PHE A 168 -5.82 7.00 9.44
CA PHE A 168 -7.01 6.17 9.71
C PHE A 168 -7.13 5.86 11.22
N VAL A 169 -6.03 5.51 11.88
CA VAL A 169 -6.01 5.23 13.33
C VAL A 169 -6.36 6.50 14.13
N ALA A 170 -5.83 7.64 13.72
CA ALA A 170 -6.13 8.93 14.37
C ALA A 170 -7.60 9.30 14.23
N VAL A 171 -8.21 9.11 13.05
CA VAL A 171 -9.65 9.36 12.83
C VAL A 171 -10.50 8.44 13.73
N ILE A 172 -10.17 7.16 13.85
CA ILE A 172 -10.88 6.24 14.76
C ILE A 172 -10.82 6.79 16.20
N THR A 173 -9.65 7.21 16.64
CA THR A 173 -9.45 7.77 18.00
C THR A 173 -10.25 9.05 18.19
N GLN A 174 -10.20 9.96 17.22
CA GLN A 174 -10.94 11.23 17.25
C GLN A 174 -12.47 10.98 17.32
N GLU A 175 -12.98 10.08 16.47
CA GLU A 175 -14.41 9.75 16.46
C GLU A 175 -14.85 9.07 17.77
N ASN A 176 -14.03 8.19 18.33
CA ASN A 176 -14.29 7.60 19.63
C ASN A 176 -14.40 8.67 20.73
N ASN A 177 -13.47 9.65 20.72
CA ASN A 177 -13.49 10.74 21.71
C ASN A 177 -14.71 11.64 21.52
N ARG A 178 -15.12 11.91 20.28
CA ARG A 178 -16.28 12.76 19.96
C ARG A 178 -17.60 12.10 20.31
N THR A 179 -17.73 10.80 20.06
CA THR A 179 -19.03 10.08 20.15
C THR A 179 -19.19 9.27 21.44
N GLY A 180 -18.09 8.97 22.12
CA GLY A 180 -18.09 8.03 23.26
C GLY A 180 -18.06 6.56 22.84
N TYR A 181 -17.98 6.26 21.54
CA TYR A 181 -17.83 4.88 21.08
C TYR A 181 -16.42 4.36 21.35
N ARG A 182 -16.25 3.05 21.24
CA ARG A 182 -14.96 2.39 21.50
C ARG A 182 -14.68 1.37 20.39
N THR A 183 -14.70 1.84 19.15
CA THR A 183 -14.34 1.00 18.01
C THR A 183 -12.83 1.04 17.76
N LYS A 184 -12.28 -0.05 17.23
CA LYS A 184 -10.92 -0.11 16.68
C LYS A 184 -10.99 -0.38 15.17
N LYS A 185 -12.19 -0.27 14.57
CA LYS A 185 -12.46 -0.69 13.19
C LYS A 185 -12.98 0.46 12.34
N GLN A 186 -12.98 0.25 11.04
CA GLN A 186 -13.43 1.21 10.05
C GLN A 186 -14.10 0.52 8.86
N THR A 187 -14.91 1.25 8.14
CA THR A 187 -15.63 0.80 6.96
C THR A 187 -15.14 1.58 5.74
N PHE A 188 -14.89 0.87 4.63
CA PHE A 188 -14.46 1.47 3.37
C PHE A 188 -15.51 1.30 2.28
N ILE A 189 -15.70 2.36 1.48
CA ILE A 189 -16.40 2.32 0.19
C ILE A 189 -15.36 2.60 -0.89
N ILE A 190 -15.06 1.60 -1.71
CA ILE A 190 -14.08 1.71 -2.81
C ILE A 190 -14.86 1.72 -4.12
N ASP A 191 -14.90 2.88 -4.76
CA ASP A 191 -15.64 3.07 -6.02
C ASP A 191 -14.70 2.82 -7.20
N LEU A 192 -15.04 1.83 -8.00
CA LEU A 192 -14.30 1.44 -9.20
C LEU A 192 -14.91 2.00 -10.50
N ASP A 193 -15.82 3.01 -10.40
CA ASP A 193 -16.33 3.68 -11.60
C ASP A 193 -15.18 4.21 -12.45
N GLN A 194 -15.15 3.86 -13.75
CA GLN A 194 -14.10 4.20 -14.73
C GLN A 194 -12.78 3.43 -14.54
N PHE A 195 -12.71 2.50 -13.62
CA PHE A 195 -11.51 1.66 -13.44
C PHE A 195 -11.28 0.77 -14.67
N SER A 196 -10.07 0.81 -15.20
CA SER A 196 -9.71 -0.01 -16.36
C SER A 196 -8.34 -0.64 -16.18
N MET A 197 -8.12 -1.76 -16.85
CA MET A 197 -6.84 -2.50 -16.83
C MET A 197 -5.66 -1.66 -17.35
N ARG A 198 -5.93 -0.68 -18.21
CA ARG A 198 -4.87 0.20 -18.72
C ARG A 198 -4.14 0.92 -17.58
N HIS A 199 -4.86 1.24 -16.50
CA HIS A 199 -4.30 1.88 -15.32
C HIS A 199 -3.33 0.96 -14.56
N LEU A 200 -3.56 -0.36 -14.59
CA LEU A 200 -2.73 -1.33 -13.86
C LEU A 200 -1.51 -1.80 -14.64
N VAL A 201 -1.66 -1.99 -15.95
CA VAL A 201 -0.67 -2.69 -16.76
C VAL A 201 0.35 -1.74 -17.39
N SER A 202 -0.04 -0.51 -17.71
CA SER A 202 0.88 0.45 -18.31
C SER A 202 1.97 0.84 -17.32
N LYS A 203 3.23 0.55 -17.65
CA LYS A 203 4.35 1.12 -16.89
C LYS A 203 4.34 2.63 -17.14
N PRO A 204 4.13 3.45 -16.12
CA PRO A 204 4.24 4.88 -16.32
C PRO A 204 5.70 5.22 -16.66
N VAL A 205 5.89 6.01 -17.67
CA VAL A 205 7.23 6.48 -18.03
C VAL A 205 7.72 7.41 -16.90
N GLY A 206 8.81 7.03 -16.26
CA GLY A 206 9.40 7.84 -15.20
C GLY A 206 8.93 7.54 -13.79
N SER A 207 8.10 6.52 -13.58
CA SER A 207 7.71 6.15 -12.22
C SER A 207 8.51 4.94 -11.71
N PHE A 208 8.65 4.86 -10.39
CA PHE A 208 9.43 3.81 -9.74
C PHE A 208 8.70 2.46 -9.67
N MET A 209 7.38 2.44 -9.86
CA MET A 209 6.59 1.21 -9.90
C MET A 209 5.32 1.41 -10.74
N ASN A 210 4.70 0.31 -11.15
CA ASN A 210 3.40 0.38 -11.83
C ASN A 210 2.26 0.50 -10.81
N ALA A 211 1.09 0.95 -11.26
CA ALA A 211 -0.04 1.21 -10.37
C ALA A 211 -0.58 -0.06 -9.69
N GLY A 212 -0.51 -1.20 -10.37
CA GLY A 212 -0.91 -2.48 -9.76
C GLY A 212 -0.03 -2.82 -8.56
N ALA A 213 1.29 -2.70 -8.72
CA ALA A 213 2.23 -2.93 -7.62
C ALA A 213 2.00 -1.93 -6.48
N ALA A 214 1.69 -0.66 -6.80
CA ALA A 214 1.39 0.34 -5.78
C ALA A 214 0.16 -0.05 -4.96
N ILE A 215 -0.93 -0.46 -5.62
CA ILE A 215 -2.15 -0.90 -4.91
C ILE A 215 -1.84 -2.11 -4.01
N ILE A 216 -1.11 -3.09 -4.52
CA ILE A 216 -0.73 -4.28 -3.74
C ILE A 216 0.11 -3.85 -2.52
N THR A 217 1.05 -2.94 -2.70
CA THR A 217 1.88 -2.41 -1.60
C THR A 217 1.03 -1.74 -0.52
N ILE A 218 0.04 -0.92 -0.91
CA ILE A 218 -0.91 -0.30 0.03
C ILE A 218 -1.60 -1.39 0.85
N ILE A 219 -2.18 -2.38 0.17
CA ILE A 219 -2.95 -3.47 0.81
C ILE A 219 -2.05 -4.25 1.77
N GLN A 220 -0.87 -4.67 1.32
CA GLN A 220 0.06 -5.45 2.15
C GLN A 220 0.54 -4.66 3.37
N THR A 221 0.96 -3.40 3.18
CA THR A 221 1.40 -2.54 4.29
C THR A 221 0.32 -2.43 5.35
N TYR A 222 -0.92 -2.24 4.90
CA TYR A 222 -2.06 -2.11 5.80
C TYR A 222 -2.33 -3.42 6.53
N LEU A 223 -2.46 -4.54 5.82
CA LEU A 223 -2.84 -5.83 6.41
C LEU A 223 -1.79 -6.35 7.40
N VAL A 224 -0.51 -6.15 7.10
CA VAL A 224 0.59 -6.66 7.95
C VAL A 224 0.75 -5.82 9.23
N ASN A 225 0.55 -4.51 9.14
CA ASN A 225 0.85 -3.60 10.25
C ASN A 225 -0.38 -3.15 11.04
N TYR A 226 -1.57 -3.30 10.47
CA TYR A 226 -2.84 -2.86 11.09
C TYR A 226 -3.89 -3.97 10.98
N PRO A 227 -3.62 -5.14 11.60
CA PRO A 227 -4.53 -6.29 11.45
C PRO A 227 -5.89 -6.07 12.10
N ASP A 228 -6.90 -6.72 11.55
CA ASP A 228 -8.31 -6.76 12.00
C ASP A 228 -8.96 -5.37 12.14
N GLN A 229 -8.50 -4.39 11.36
CA GLN A 229 -9.13 -3.05 11.42
C GLN A 229 -10.31 -2.89 10.46
N PHE A 230 -10.57 -3.82 9.57
CA PHE A 230 -11.76 -3.74 8.71
C PHE A 230 -12.99 -4.26 9.44
N ARG A 231 -14.04 -3.42 9.51
CA ARG A 231 -15.37 -3.90 9.84
C ARG A 231 -16.08 -4.33 8.55
N ARG A 232 -16.05 -3.48 7.52
CA ARG A 232 -16.66 -3.77 6.22
C ARG A 232 -15.89 -3.06 5.10
N VAL A 233 -15.80 -3.68 3.94
CA VAL A 233 -15.27 -3.08 2.72
C VAL A 233 -16.30 -3.29 1.61
N PHE A 234 -16.87 -2.21 1.13
CA PHE A 234 -17.78 -2.23 -0.02
C PHE A 234 -16.97 -1.84 -1.27
N ILE A 235 -16.88 -2.74 -2.23
CA ILE A 235 -16.30 -2.47 -3.54
C ILE A 235 -17.47 -2.31 -4.49
N ILE A 236 -17.68 -1.09 -5.01
CA ILE A 236 -18.84 -0.77 -5.86
C ILE A 236 -18.37 -0.43 -7.28
N ASN A 237 -19.28 -0.55 -8.24
CA ASN A 237 -19.02 -0.33 -9.67
C ASN A 237 -17.87 -1.21 -10.19
N ALA A 238 -17.70 -2.39 -9.62
CA ALA A 238 -16.65 -3.32 -10.03
C ALA A 238 -16.86 -3.73 -11.50
N PRO A 239 -15.85 -3.57 -12.37
CA PRO A 239 -15.99 -4.03 -13.76
C PRO A 239 -16.07 -5.57 -13.82
N ALA A 240 -16.64 -6.11 -14.92
CA ALA A 240 -16.88 -7.55 -15.08
C ALA A 240 -15.62 -8.42 -14.86
N MET A 241 -14.45 -7.88 -15.10
CA MET A 241 -13.17 -8.53 -14.89
C MET A 241 -12.67 -8.52 -13.43
N PHE A 242 -13.32 -7.77 -12.55
CA PHE A 242 -12.85 -7.58 -11.17
C PHE A 242 -12.73 -8.89 -10.38
N PRO A 243 -13.60 -9.89 -10.52
CA PRO A 243 -13.41 -11.18 -9.84
C PRO A 243 -12.05 -11.82 -10.15
N TRP A 244 -11.58 -11.68 -11.39
CA TRP A 244 -10.25 -12.15 -11.77
C TRP A 244 -9.15 -11.35 -11.04
N LEU A 245 -9.25 -10.02 -10.98
CA LEU A 245 -8.31 -9.17 -10.23
C LEU A 245 -8.34 -9.50 -8.74
N PHE A 246 -9.53 -9.69 -8.19
CA PHE A 246 -9.71 -10.01 -6.77
C PHE A 246 -9.04 -11.36 -6.43
N GLY A 247 -8.96 -12.28 -7.39
CA GLY A 247 -8.24 -13.53 -7.24
C GLY A 247 -6.76 -13.34 -6.86
N PHE A 248 -6.13 -12.24 -7.27
CA PHE A 248 -4.73 -11.92 -6.88
C PHE A 248 -4.63 -11.26 -5.50
N ILE A 249 -5.69 -10.57 -5.08
CA ILE A 249 -5.72 -9.88 -3.77
C ILE A 249 -6.12 -10.86 -2.66
N LYS A 250 -7.06 -11.76 -2.96
CA LYS A 250 -7.65 -12.68 -1.98
C LYS A 250 -6.62 -13.49 -1.17
N PRO A 251 -5.55 -14.04 -1.77
CA PRO A 251 -4.53 -14.76 -1.00
C PRO A 251 -3.74 -13.91 -0.01
N LEU A 252 -3.77 -12.58 -0.15
CA LEU A 252 -3.10 -11.65 0.77
C LEU A 252 -3.94 -11.36 2.02
N LEU A 253 -5.24 -11.64 1.96
CA LEU A 253 -6.19 -11.34 3.02
C LEU A 253 -6.19 -12.47 4.07
N ALA A 254 -6.31 -12.10 5.33
CA ALA A 254 -6.61 -13.09 6.38
C ALA A 254 -7.99 -13.73 6.09
N GLN A 255 -8.15 -15.01 6.42
CA GLN A 255 -9.40 -15.72 6.17
C GLN A 255 -10.60 -14.99 6.77
N ASN A 256 -10.41 -14.37 7.93
CA ASN A 256 -11.43 -13.61 8.64
C ASN A 256 -11.78 -12.27 7.98
N ASP A 257 -10.96 -11.75 7.06
CA ASP A 257 -11.23 -10.49 6.37
C ASP A 257 -12.03 -10.70 5.08
N VAL A 258 -11.93 -11.85 4.45
CA VAL A 258 -12.63 -12.14 3.18
C VAL A 258 -14.17 -11.92 3.30
N PRO A 259 -14.86 -12.45 4.35
CA PRO A 259 -16.31 -12.22 4.49
C PRO A 259 -16.72 -10.78 4.74
N LYS A 260 -15.77 -9.92 5.15
CA LYS A 260 -16.05 -8.50 5.38
C LYS A 260 -16.14 -7.71 4.08
N ILE A 261 -15.66 -8.28 2.96
CA ILE A 261 -15.60 -7.61 1.66
C ILE A 261 -16.85 -7.96 0.84
N LYS A 262 -17.64 -6.95 0.51
CA LYS A 262 -18.83 -7.06 -0.34
C LYS A 262 -18.52 -6.42 -1.69
N ILE A 263 -18.67 -7.17 -2.78
CA ILE A 263 -18.32 -6.71 -4.13
C ILE A 263 -19.60 -6.60 -4.97
N PHE A 264 -19.81 -5.44 -5.56
CA PHE A 264 -20.98 -5.11 -6.39
C PHE A 264 -20.54 -4.60 -7.75
N GLY A 265 -21.24 -5.01 -8.78
CA GLY A 265 -21.08 -4.46 -10.13
C GLY A 265 -21.69 -3.05 -10.26
N SER A 266 -22.04 -2.67 -11.49
CA SER A 266 -22.56 -1.33 -11.81
C SER A 266 -24.03 -1.13 -11.44
N ASN A 267 -24.70 -2.13 -10.87
CA ASN A 267 -26.11 -2.02 -10.46
C ASN A 267 -26.21 -1.10 -9.23
N LYS A 268 -26.53 0.16 -9.48
CA LYS A 268 -26.59 1.20 -8.45
C LYS A 268 -27.61 0.89 -7.35
N LYS A 269 -28.79 0.34 -7.69
CA LYS A 269 -29.81 0.01 -6.69
C LYS A 269 -29.32 -1.04 -5.69
N GLU A 270 -28.58 -2.03 -6.18
CA GLU A 270 -28.06 -3.11 -5.36
C GLU A 270 -27.04 -2.63 -4.31
N TRP A 271 -26.00 -1.92 -4.76
CA TRP A 271 -24.99 -1.47 -3.81
C TRP A 271 -25.48 -0.31 -2.90
N MET A 272 -26.37 0.55 -3.38
CA MET A 272 -27.00 1.57 -2.53
C MET A 272 -27.80 0.93 -1.39
N SER A 273 -28.61 -0.09 -1.71
CA SER A 273 -29.35 -0.84 -0.68
C SER A 273 -28.41 -1.43 0.37
N ALA A 274 -27.32 -2.05 -0.09
CA ALA A 274 -26.33 -2.66 0.81
C ALA A 274 -25.59 -1.63 1.67
N LEU A 275 -25.31 -0.44 1.14
CA LEU A 275 -24.71 0.66 1.92
C LEU A 275 -25.69 1.12 3.01
N LEU A 276 -26.97 1.35 2.64
CA LEU A 276 -28.00 1.83 3.57
C LEU A 276 -28.35 0.81 4.68
N GLU A 277 -28.12 -0.47 4.45
CA GLU A 277 -28.23 -1.49 5.50
C GLU A 277 -27.26 -1.22 6.66
N GLU A 278 -26.07 -0.70 6.36
CA GLU A 278 -24.98 -0.59 7.32
C GLU A 278 -24.60 0.85 7.69
N ILE A 279 -25.02 1.85 6.87
CA ILE A 279 -24.68 3.28 7.06
C ILE A 279 -25.97 4.10 6.96
N GLU A 280 -26.17 5.01 7.92
CA GLU A 280 -27.32 5.92 7.85
C GLU A 280 -27.15 6.90 6.68
N SER A 281 -28.27 7.29 6.04
CA SER A 281 -28.24 8.10 4.81
C SER A 281 -27.54 9.44 5.00
N ASP A 282 -27.65 10.04 6.19
CA ASP A 282 -27.03 11.33 6.52
C ASP A 282 -25.50 11.24 6.75
N GLN A 283 -24.95 10.03 6.79
CA GLN A 283 -23.54 9.79 7.09
C GLN A 283 -22.67 9.65 5.83
N PHE A 284 -23.24 9.70 4.63
CA PHE A 284 -22.44 9.62 3.40
C PHE A 284 -23.09 10.41 2.25
N PRO A 285 -22.27 10.80 1.24
CA PRO A 285 -22.72 11.69 0.18
C PRO A 285 -23.93 11.17 -0.62
N SER A 286 -24.81 12.06 -1.01
CA SER A 286 -25.98 11.72 -1.84
C SER A 286 -25.58 11.21 -3.23
N TYR A 287 -24.36 11.54 -3.69
CA TYR A 287 -23.76 10.95 -4.89
C TYR A 287 -23.70 9.42 -4.80
N TYR A 288 -23.44 8.88 -3.60
CA TYR A 288 -23.38 7.43 -3.32
C TYR A 288 -24.71 6.89 -2.77
N GLY A 289 -25.77 7.66 -2.79
CA GLY A 289 -27.10 7.20 -2.35
C GLY A 289 -27.44 7.55 -0.90
N GLY A 290 -26.61 8.32 -0.23
CA GLY A 290 -26.94 8.92 1.05
C GLY A 290 -27.83 10.16 0.88
N SER A 291 -27.85 11.01 1.89
CA SER A 291 -28.56 12.30 1.84
C SER A 291 -27.63 13.49 2.09
N MET A 292 -26.35 13.24 2.40
CA MET A 292 -25.38 14.29 2.70
C MET A 292 -25.04 15.10 1.45
N THR A 293 -25.03 16.43 1.58
CA THR A 293 -24.51 17.37 0.58
C THR A 293 -23.63 18.39 1.28
N ASP A 294 -22.73 19.02 0.55
CA ASP A 294 -22.00 20.19 1.06
C ASP A 294 -22.96 21.38 1.27
N PRO A 295 -22.57 22.39 2.06
CA PRO A 295 -23.39 23.57 2.29
C PRO A 295 -23.92 24.26 1.02
N GLY A 296 -23.22 24.14 -0.11
CA GLY A 296 -23.68 24.63 -1.41
C GLY A 296 -24.60 23.68 -2.18
N GLY A 297 -24.99 22.54 -1.57
CA GLY A 297 -25.85 21.54 -2.19
C GLY A 297 -25.12 20.52 -3.09
N ASP A 298 -23.77 20.55 -3.15
CA ASP A 298 -23.04 19.60 -4.00
C ASP A 298 -23.17 18.17 -3.44
N PRO A 299 -23.78 17.25 -4.22
CA PRO A 299 -23.97 15.85 -3.78
C PRO A 299 -22.68 15.04 -3.63
N LYS A 300 -21.58 15.52 -4.18
CA LYS A 300 -20.28 14.84 -4.12
C LYS A 300 -19.49 15.14 -2.85
N CYS A 301 -19.91 16.18 -2.12
CA CYS A 301 -19.27 16.62 -0.87
C CYS A 301 -17.75 16.84 -1.01
N PRO A 302 -17.32 17.76 -1.91
CA PRO A 302 -15.88 18.01 -2.09
C PRO A 302 -15.16 18.53 -0.84
N SER A 303 -15.88 19.03 0.15
CA SER A 303 -15.28 19.40 1.44
C SER A 303 -14.82 18.19 2.26
N LYS A 304 -15.34 17.00 1.97
CA LYS A 304 -15.04 15.75 2.69
C LYS A 304 -14.32 14.71 1.83
N LEU A 305 -14.54 14.74 0.52
CA LEU A 305 -14.09 13.69 -0.38
C LEU A 305 -13.50 14.28 -1.66
N ASN A 306 -12.20 14.08 -1.82
CA ASN A 306 -11.56 14.34 -3.10
C ASN A 306 -11.89 13.17 -4.05
N LEU A 307 -12.44 13.47 -5.22
CA LEU A 307 -12.76 12.44 -6.21
C LEU A 307 -11.61 12.15 -7.18
N GLY A 308 -10.42 12.69 -6.92
CA GLY A 308 -9.26 12.47 -7.77
C GLY A 308 -9.31 13.35 -9.03
N GLY A 309 -8.87 12.79 -10.14
CA GLY A 309 -8.81 13.48 -11.42
C GLY A 309 -7.42 13.34 -12.05
N GLU A 310 -7.25 13.90 -13.25
CA GLU A 310 -5.99 13.83 -13.98
C GLU A 310 -4.92 14.72 -13.33
N VAL A 311 -3.76 14.14 -13.02
CA VAL A 311 -2.62 14.86 -12.43
C VAL A 311 -1.91 15.66 -13.52
N PRO A 312 -1.84 17.00 -13.40
CA PRO A 312 -1.12 17.82 -14.37
C PRO A 312 0.36 17.40 -14.48
N ARG A 313 0.86 17.41 -15.70
CA ARG A 313 2.28 17.06 -15.98
C ARG A 313 3.28 18.01 -15.31
N SER A 314 2.83 19.18 -14.86
CA SER A 314 3.67 20.12 -14.09
C SER A 314 4.13 19.53 -12.75
N PHE A 315 3.39 18.55 -12.22
CA PHE A 315 3.77 17.84 -10.99
C PHE A 315 4.78 16.71 -11.24
N TYR A 316 4.91 16.23 -12.49
CA TYR A 316 5.77 15.08 -12.79
C TYR A 316 7.23 15.40 -12.50
N LEU A 317 7.90 14.51 -11.77
CA LEU A 317 9.34 14.64 -11.48
C LEU A 317 10.17 14.65 -12.77
N ARG A 318 9.69 13.95 -13.80
CA ARG A 318 10.32 13.92 -15.12
C ARG A 318 9.45 14.70 -16.10
N LYS A 319 9.80 15.97 -16.32
CA LYS A 319 8.99 16.89 -17.14
C LYS A 319 8.96 16.54 -18.63
N ASN A 320 10.01 15.87 -19.15
CA ASN A 320 10.12 15.47 -20.54
C ASN A 320 10.30 13.95 -20.65
N PRO A 321 9.23 13.16 -20.46
CA PRO A 321 9.37 11.73 -20.71
C PRO A 321 9.74 11.49 -22.16
N PRO A 322 10.61 10.50 -22.49
CA PRO A 322 10.91 10.19 -23.88
C PRO A 322 9.61 9.92 -24.63
N VAL A 323 9.47 10.54 -25.80
CA VAL A 323 8.31 10.30 -26.66
C VAL A 323 8.27 8.80 -26.95
N ALA A 324 7.21 8.15 -26.54
CA ALA A 324 6.98 6.77 -26.93
C ALA A 324 6.82 6.77 -28.45
N LYS A 325 7.82 6.27 -29.17
CA LYS A 325 7.61 5.90 -30.55
C LYS A 325 6.54 4.79 -30.54
N ASP A 326 5.56 4.95 -31.40
CA ASP A 326 4.39 4.07 -31.53
C ASP A 326 4.79 2.66 -32.00
N ASN A 327 5.58 1.96 -31.20
CA ASN A 327 5.77 0.54 -31.33
C ASN A 327 5.22 -0.11 -30.05
N MET A 328 3.92 0.01 -29.89
CA MET A 328 3.19 -0.87 -28.99
C MET A 328 3.08 -2.23 -29.68
N GLU A 329 4.09 -3.06 -29.51
CA GLU A 329 3.86 -4.48 -29.58
C GLU A 329 2.87 -4.81 -28.47
N THR A 330 1.69 -5.19 -28.87
CA THR A 330 0.67 -5.73 -27.98
C THR A 330 1.21 -7.06 -27.44
N LEU A 331 1.91 -7.01 -26.31
CA LEU A 331 2.21 -8.21 -25.57
C LEU A 331 0.88 -8.81 -25.09
N SER A 332 0.45 -9.82 -25.79
CA SER A 332 -0.57 -10.72 -25.28
C SER A 332 0.06 -11.43 -24.07
N ILE A 333 -0.21 -10.90 -22.90
CA ILE A 333 0.22 -11.53 -21.65
C ILE A 333 -0.68 -12.74 -21.44
N SER A 334 -0.15 -13.90 -21.71
CA SER A 334 -0.81 -15.14 -21.25
C SER A 334 -0.97 -15.05 -19.72
N ALA A 335 -2.03 -15.61 -19.23
CA ALA A 335 -2.47 -15.52 -17.83
C ALA A 335 -1.40 -15.94 -16.79
N GLY A 336 -0.44 -16.68 -17.21
CA GLY A 336 0.71 -17.09 -16.39
C GLY A 336 1.67 -15.96 -15.99
N UNK A 337 1.84 -15.08 -16.69
CA UNK A 337 2.82 -14.05 -16.44
C UNK A 337 2.41 -12.98 -15.46
N UNK A 338 1.31 -12.99 -15.35
CA UNK A 338 0.82 -12.07 -14.41
C UNK A 338 0.91 -12.61 -12.99
N UNK A 339 0.84 -13.68 -12.86
CA UNK A 339 0.97 -14.33 -11.61
C UNK A 339 2.40 -14.28 -11.12
N UNK A 340 3.15 -14.35 -11.87
CA UNK A 340 4.50 -14.26 -11.53
C UNK A 340 4.89 -12.84 -11.18
N UNK A 341 4.39 -12.15 -11.75
CA UNK A 341 4.61 -10.78 -11.47
C UNK A 341 3.94 -10.33 -10.20
N UNK A 342 3.04 -10.87 -10.00
CA UNK A 342 2.33 -10.60 -8.80
C UNK A 342 2.91 -11.37 -7.63
N UNK A 343 3.23 -12.27 -7.77
CA UNK A 343 3.91 -13.08 -6.80
C UNK A 343 5.35 -12.60 -6.60
N UNK A 344 5.82 -12.28 -7.46
CA UNK A 344 7.11 -11.73 -7.36
C UNK A 344 7.07 -10.32 -6.78
N UNK A 345 6.21 -9.80 -7.02
CA UNK A 345 6.01 -8.54 -6.42
C UNK A 345 5.65 -8.70 -4.97
N UNK A 346 5.12 -9.62 -4.76
CA UNK A 346 4.77 -9.91 -3.42
C UNK A 346 5.99 -10.40 -2.64
N UNK A 347 6.62 -10.93 -3.15
CA UNK A 347 7.84 -11.40 -2.52
C UNK A 347 8.88 -10.27 -2.44
N UNK A 348 8.79 -9.64 -3.27
CA UNK A 348 9.67 -8.52 -3.25
C UNK A 348 9.18 -7.39 -2.35
N UNK A 349 8.16 -7.40 -2.21
CA UNK A 349 7.62 -6.40 -1.35
C UNK A 349 7.81 -6.73 0.12
N UNK A 350 7.87 -7.70 0.33
CA UNK A 350 8.13 -8.07 1.68
C UNK A 350 9.58 -7.85 2.04
N SER A 351 10.50 -7.82 1.24
CA SER A 351 11.92 -7.60 1.55
C SER A 351 12.31 -6.11 1.62
N PHE A 352 11.52 -5.24 1.11
CA PHE A 352 11.86 -3.80 1.01
C PHE A 352 11.74 -2.98 2.32
N TYR A 353 11.27 -3.54 3.40
CA TYR A 353 10.85 -2.73 4.56
C TYR A 353 11.87 -2.63 5.70
N LEU A 354 13.04 -3.26 5.59
CA LEU A 354 13.96 -3.31 6.73
C LEU A 354 15.29 -2.60 6.44
N ARG A 355 15.35 -1.31 6.75
CA ARG A 355 16.60 -0.56 6.67
C ARG A 355 17.23 -0.40 8.07
N LYS A 356 18.21 -1.21 8.37
CA LYS A 356 18.96 -1.13 9.65
C LYS A 356 20.02 -0.03 9.65
N ASN A 357 20.49 0.42 8.47
CA ASN A 357 21.63 1.32 8.36
C ASN A 357 21.30 2.56 7.52
N PRO A 358 21.92 3.73 7.77
CA PRO A 358 21.74 4.91 6.93
C PRO A 358 22.26 4.66 5.51
N PRO A 359 21.81 5.45 4.51
CA PRO A 359 22.31 5.30 3.14
C PRO A 359 23.82 5.44 3.06
N VAL A 360 24.45 4.63 2.21
CA VAL A 360 25.88 4.76 1.97
C VAL A 360 26.14 6.10 1.26
N ALA A 361 27.10 6.86 1.75
CA ALA A 361 27.52 8.10 1.12
C ALA A 361 28.00 7.84 -0.30
N LYS A 362 27.67 8.72 -1.24
CA LYS A 362 28.01 8.55 -2.67
C LYS A 362 29.48 8.27 -2.94
N ASP A 363 30.34 8.84 -2.11
CA ASP A 363 31.80 8.69 -2.23
C ASP A 363 32.30 7.31 -1.81
N ASN A 364 31.49 6.57 -1.06
CA ASN A 364 31.79 5.19 -0.62
C ASN A 364 31.17 4.14 -1.53
N MET A 365 30.57 4.54 -2.64
CA MET A 365 29.94 3.62 -3.59
C MET A 365 30.93 3.24 -4.72
N GLU A 366 30.92 1.98 -5.11
CA GLU A 366 31.63 1.52 -6.30
C GLU A 366 31.02 2.11 -7.56
N THR A 367 31.80 2.19 -8.63
CA THR A 367 31.37 2.79 -9.89
C THR A 367 31.54 1.83 -11.07
N LEU A 368 30.53 1.75 -11.92
CA LEU A 368 30.51 0.91 -13.12
C LEU A 368 29.93 1.68 -14.30
N SER A 369 30.60 1.64 -15.45
CA SER A 369 30.08 2.23 -16.70
C SER A 369 29.38 1.16 -17.53
N ILE A 370 28.19 1.50 -18.01
CA ILE A 370 27.33 0.60 -18.80
C ILE A 370 27.08 1.24 -20.17
N SER A 371 27.53 0.59 -21.23
CA SER A 371 27.38 1.05 -22.61
C SER A 371 25.91 1.18 -23.02
N ALA A 372 25.65 1.87 -24.09
CA ALA A 372 24.33 1.88 -24.74
C ALA A 372 24.27 0.77 -25.82
N GLY A 373 23.08 0.36 -26.19
CA GLY A 373 22.83 -0.57 -27.29
C GLY A 373 23.32 -1.99 -27.05
N VAL A 374 23.71 -2.65 -28.13
CA VAL A 374 24.19 -4.05 -28.07
C VAL A 374 25.40 -4.14 -27.14
N GLY A 375 25.35 -5.02 -26.15
CA GLY A 375 26.37 -5.14 -25.12
C GLY A 375 26.17 -4.22 -23.91
N GLY A 376 25.06 -3.49 -23.87
CA GLY A 376 24.72 -2.59 -22.77
C GLY A 376 24.21 -3.30 -21.50
N LYS A 377 24.75 -4.48 -21.21
CA LYS A 377 24.43 -5.24 -20.00
C LYS A 377 25.67 -5.47 -19.16
N LYS A 378 25.53 -5.37 -17.87
CA LYS A 378 26.59 -5.68 -16.91
C LYS A 378 26.02 -6.55 -15.78
N LYS A 379 26.82 -7.50 -15.34
CA LYS A 379 26.45 -8.43 -14.26
C LYS A 379 27.44 -8.29 -13.11
N LEU A 380 26.91 -8.23 -11.91
CA LEU A 380 27.69 -8.30 -10.67
C LEU A 380 27.25 -9.58 -9.94
N GLU A 381 28.20 -10.39 -9.54
CA GLU A 381 27.92 -11.66 -8.86
C GLU A 381 28.26 -11.52 -7.36
N CYS A 382 27.35 -11.95 -6.51
CA CYS A 382 27.53 -12.02 -5.06
C CYS A 382 27.50 -13.49 -4.65
N ASN A 383 28.51 -13.95 -3.92
CA ASN A 383 28.54 -15.30 -3.37
C ASN A 383 27.93 -15.27 -1.97
N VAL A 384 27.02 -16.18 -1.72
CA VAL A 384 26.39 -16.39 -0.41
C VAL A 384 26.78 -17.78 0.04
N ASP A 385 27.51 -17.85 1.15
CA ASP A 385 28.04 -19.13 1.69
C ASP A 385 27.16 -19.66 2.83
N VAL A 386 26.40 -18.77 3.50
CA VAL A 386 25.63 -19.12 4.70
C VAL A 386 24.13 -18.89 4.41
N ILE A 387 23.32 -19.89 4.73
CA ILE A 387 21.84 -19.76 4.61
C ILE A 387 21.33 -18.66 5.54
N GLN A 388 20.22 -18.04 5.14
CA GLN A 388 19.61 -16.89 5.84
C GLN A 388 20.48 -15.62 5.85
N SER A 389 21.55 -15.57 5.07
CA SER A 389 22.24 -14.31 4.79
C SER A 389 21.31 -13.34 4.10
N THR A 390 21.54 -12.05 4.27
CA THR A 390 20.78 -10.99 3.61
C THR A 390 21.69 -10.25 2.63
N ILE A 391 21.29 -10.20 1.37
CA ILE A 391 21.93 -9.30 0.40
C ILE A 391 21.20 -7.97 0.41
N ARG A 392 21.95 -6.89 0.63
CA ARG A 392 21.45 -5.51 0.52
C ARG A 392 22.13 -4.80 -0.61
N TRP A 393 21.37 -3.91 -1.25
CA TRP A 393 21.93 -3.08 -2.30
C TRP A 393 21.37 -1.66 -2.27
N GLU A 394 22.22 -0.74 -2.69
CA GLU A 394 21.87 0.63 -3.01
C GLU A 394 22.56 0.98 -4.33
N PHE A 395 21.86 1.61 -5.23
CA PHE A 395 22.53 2.12 -6.44
C PHE A 395 21.82 3.35 -7.00
N MET A 396 22.61 4.15 -7.73
CA MET A 396 22.11 5.29 -8.48
C MET A 396 22.84 5.40 -9.81
N THR A 397 22.21 6.06 -10.76
CA THR A 397 22.80 6.27 -12.08
C THR A 397 23.03 7.76 -12.37
N GLU A 398 24.09 8.03 -13.10
CA GLU A 398 24.30 9.30 -13.78
C GLU A 398 23.95 9.10 -15.26
N GLY A 399 23.10 9.97 -15.80
CA GLY A 399 22.74 9.92 -17.23
C GLY A 399 21.40 9.27 -17.57
N GLY A 400 20.54 9.05 -16.57
CA GLY A 400 19.18 8.57 -16.78
C GLY A 400 18.87 7.24 -16.07
N ASP A 401 17.72 6.70 -16.34
CA ASP A 401 17.19 5.45 -15.79
C ASP A 401 18.02 4.21 -16.18
N ILE A 402 17.82 3.10 -15.46
CA ILE A 402 18.47 1.82 -15.75
C ILE A 402 17.46 0.68 -15.52
N SER A 403 17.56 -0.38 -16.32
CA SER A 403 16.85 -1.61 -15.99
C SER A 403 17.77 -2.51 -15.17
N TYR A 404 17.17 -3.23 -14.21
CA TYR A 404 17.92 -4.24 -13.46
C TYR A 404 17.04 -5.42 -13.08
N ARG A 405 17.68 -6.52 -12.74
CA ARG A 405 17.05 -7.69 -12.10
C ARG A 405 18.05 -8.37 -11.17
N VAL A 406 17.53 -9.15 -10.24
CA VAL A 406 18.35 -10.00 -9.37
C VAL A 406 17.86 -11.44 -9.49
N TYR A 407 18.76 -12.37 -9.71
CA TYR A 407 18.41 -13.79 -9.90
C TYR A 407 19.47 -14.71 -9.34
N THR A 408 19.10 -15.97 -9.11
CA THR A 408 20.05 -17.04 -8.74
C THR A 408 20.43 -17.83 -9.97
N LYS A 409 21.70 -18.26 -10.02
CA LYS A 409 22.21 -19.21 -11.01
C LYS A 409 22.14 -20.62 -10.43
N ASN A 410 21.20 -21.43 -10.91
CA ASN A 410 21.15 -22.86 -10.60
C ASN A 410 21.91 -23.66 -11.66
N ASN A 411 22.44 -24.81 -11.26
CA ASN A 411 23.27 -25.70 -12.11
C ASN A 411 22.56 -26.21 -13.38
N LYS A 412 21.27 -25.96 -13.54
CA LYS A 412 20.44 -26.42 -14.69
C LYS A 412 20.10 -25.33 -15.70
N ASN A 413 20.87 -24.24 -15.77
CA ASN A 413 20.63 -23.12 -16.70
C ASN A 413 19.28 -22.41 -16.57
N ASN A 414 18.51 -22.68 -15.53
CA ASN A 414 17.31 -21.91 -15.19
C ASN A 414 17.69 -20.80 -14.20
N SER A 415 17.33 -19.58 -14.52
CA SER A 415 17.48 -18.43 -13.63
C SER A 415 16.12 -18.13 -12.96
N ASP A 416 16.09 -18.23 -11.66
CA ASP A 416 14.89 -17.84 -10.89
C ASP A 416 15.05 -16.39 -10.48
N ASP A 417 14.25 -15.52 -11.10
CA ASP A 417 14.26 -14.08 -10.80
C ASP A 417 13.71 -13.81 -9.39
N LEU A 418 14.58 -13.37 -8.51
CA LEU A 418 14.23 -12.91 -7.15
C LEU A 418 13.71 -11.47 -7.17
N VAL A 419 14.32 -10.63 -8.02
CA VAL A 419 13.78 -9.32 -8.37
C VAL A 419 13.57 -9.34 -9.88
N PRO A 420 12.31 -9.27 -10.33
CA PRO A 420 12.02 -9.32 -11.77
C PRO A 420 12.64 -8.14 -12.51
N HIS A 421 12.91 -8.32 -13.79
CA HIS A 421 13.47 -7.28 -14.64
C HIS A 421 12.58 -6.03 -14.61
N CYS A 422 13.09 -4.94 -14.08
CA CYS A 422 12.36 -3.68 -13.95
C CYS A 422 13.25 -2.50 -14.31
N ARG A 423 12.63 -1.45 -14.82
CA ARG A 423 13.30 -0.20 -15.18
C ARG A 423 13.02 0.84 -14.10
N VAL A 424 14.08 1.47 -13.59
CA VAL A 424 14.01 2.37 -12.44
C VAL A 424 14.70 3.71 -12.76
N ASP A 425 14.13 4.77 -12.23
CA ASP A 425 14.68 6.14 -12.38
C ASP A 425 15.73 6.44 -11.29
N SER A 426 16.72 5.54 -11.18
CA SER A 426 17.77 5.64 -10.15
C SER A 426 18.66 6.88 -10.28
N HIS A 427 18.52 7.65 -11.36
CA HIS A 427 19.18 8.96 -11.49
C HIS A 427 18.44 10.07 -10.71
N LEU A 428 17.17 9.86 -10.39
CA LEU A 428 16.36 10.80 -9.60
C LEU A 428 16.39 10.45 -8.12
N VAL A 429 16.26 9.15 -7.81
CA VAL A 429 16.24 8.63 -6.45
C VAL A 429 17.07 7.35 -6.40
N MET A 430 17.90 7.24 -5.38
CA MET A 430 18.70 6.03 -5.18
C MET A 430 17.78 4.81 -5.03
N GLU A 431 18.02 3.78 -5.83
CA GLU A 431 17.33 2.51 -5.74
C GLU A 431 17.99 1.67 -4.64
N GLU A 432 17.16 1.09 -3.79
CA GLU A 432 17.63 0.27 -2.68
C GLU A 432 16.75 -0.98 -2.53
N GLY A 433 17.32 -2.04 -1.96
CA GLY A 433 16.57 -3.24 -1.68
C GLY A 433 17.35 -4.23 -0.84
N GLN A 434 16.66 -5.29 -0.44
CA GLN A 434 17.28 -6.41 0.24
C GLN A 434 16.53 -7.71 -0.04
N ILE A 435 17.26 -8.83 0.00
CA ILE A 435 16.67 -10.17 -0.12
C ILE A 435 17.29 -11.08 0.93
N SER A 436 16.47 -11.96 1.49
CA SER A 436 16.96 -13.06 2.33
C SER A 436 17.32 -14.24 1.43
N CYS A 437 18.46 -14.83 1.67
CA CYS A 437 19.01 -15.91 0.86
C CYS A 437 18.74 -17.25 1.54
N ASP A 438 17.78 -18.00 1.00
CA ASP A 438 17.36 -19.28 1.57
C ASP A 438 18.32 -20.42 1.23
N GLN A 439 19.23 -20.20 0.27
CA GLN A 439 20.21 -21.21 -0.15
C GLN A 439 21.57 -20.55 -0.41
N PRO A 440 22.68 -21.26 -0.11
CA PRO A 440 23.99 -20.81 -0.56
C PRO A 440 24.07 -20.85 -2.09
N GLY A 441 24.86 -19.97 -2.66
CA GLY A 441 25.03 -19.95 -4.12
C GLY A 441 25.40 -18.60 -4.66
N LYS A 442 25.30 -18.48 -5.99
CA LYS A 442 25.59 -17.24 -6.72
C LYS A 442 24.32 -16.47 -7.00
N TYR A 443 24.29 -15.25 -6.51
CA TYR A 443 23.23 -14.26 -6.76
C TYR A 443 23.77 -13.22 -7.74
N VAL A 444 23.00 -12.91 -8.79
CA VAL A 444 23.46 -12.08 -9.89
C VAL A 444 22.60 -10.85 -10.03
N PHE A 445 23.22 -9.68 -9.98
CA PHE A 445 22.62 -8.40 -10.32
C PHE A 445 22.94 -8.12 -11.80
N GLU A 446 21.93 -8.10 -12.64
CA GLU A 446 22.08 -7.73 -14.07
C GLU A 446 21.52 -6.34 -14.27
N PHE A 447 22.38 -5.41 -14.70
CA PHE A 447 22.00 -4.03 -15.07
C PHE A 447 21.99 -3.93 -16.60
N ASP A 448 20.91 -3.35 -17.15
CA ASP A 448 20.65 -3.35 -18.58
C ASP A 448 20.38 -1.92 -19.06
N ASN A 449 21.23 -1.44 -19.98
CA ASN A 449 21.11 -0.17 -20.70
C ASN A 449 20.99 -0.40 -22.22
N SER A 450 20.65 -1.60 -22.65
CA SER A 450 20.60 -1.97 -24.08
C SER A 450 19.52 -1.18 -24.85
N TYR A 451 18.51 -0.69 -24.16
CA TYR A 451 17.44 0.11 -24.75
C TYR A 451 17.86 1.57 -25.06
N SER A 452 19.00 2.03 -24.57
CA SER A 452 19.53 3.36 -24.89
C SER A 452 20.30 3.32 -26.22
N TYR A 453 20.10 4.32 -27.04
CA TYR A 453 20.76 4.37 -28.36
C TYR A 453 22.18 4.94 -28.30
N LEU A 454 22.40 5.99 -27.53
CA LEU A 454 23.66 6.74 -27.56
C LEU A 454 24.29 7.01 -26.21
N ARG A 455 23.53 6.90 -25.13
CA ARG A 455 23.99 7.33 -23.80
C ARG A 455 24.49 6.17 -22.95
N LYS A 456 25.79 6.11 -22.73
CA LYS A 456 26.34 5.28 -21.65
C LYS A 456 25.86 5.84 -20.31
N LYS A 457 25.77 4.98 -19.31
CA LYS A 457 25.35 5.35 -17.95
C LYS A 457 26.43 4.96 -16.97
N LYS A 458 26.65 5.82 -15.99
CA LYS A 458 27.56 5.56 -14.89
C LYS A 458 26.69 5.13 -13.71
N LEU A 459 26.88 3.91 -13.27
CA LEU A 459 26.20 3.31 -12.12
C LEU A 459 27.11 3.45 -10.90
N ARG A 460 26.61 4.03 -9.83
CA ARG A 460 27.22 3.97 -8.50
C ARG A 460 26.42 2.96 -7.70
N TYR A 461 27.08 2.03 -7.05
CA TYR A 461 26.39 0.96 -6.33
C TYR A 461 27.14 0.57 -5.06
N HIS A 462 26.39 0.04 -4.12
CA HIS A 462 26.90 -0.63 -2.93
C HIS A 462 26.04 -1.89 -2.76
N ILE A 463 26.68 -3.06 -2.78
CA ILE A 463 26.03 -4.37 -2.62
C ILE A 463 26.80 -5.11 -1.53
N VAL A 464 26.11 -5.54 -0.49
CA VAL A 464 26.73 -6.22 0.65
C VAL A 464 25.95 -7.49 1.01
N VAL A 465 26.69 -8.52 1.40
CA VAL A 465 26.12 -9.76 1.94
C VAL A 465 26.34 -9.74 3.46
N GLU A 466 25.24 -9.68 4.20
CA GLU A 466 25.25 -9.74 5.66
C GLU A 466 24.90 -11.14 6.10
N GLN A 467 25.78 -11.77 6.87
CA GLN A 467 25.50 -13.08 7.45
C GLN A 467 24.51 -12.94 8.61
N PRO A 468 23.71 -13.97 8.90
CA PRO A 468 22.83 -13.95 10.07
C PRO A 468 23.65 -13.78 11.34
N GLU A 469 23.15 -12.95 12.25
CA GLU A 469 23.77 -12.81 13.56
C GLU A 469 23.76 -14.17 14.25
N ASN A 470 24.94 -14.74 14.48
CA ASN A 470 25.06 -15.97 15.27
C ASN A 470 24.56 -15.66 16.67
N SER A 471 23.43 -16.26 17.03
CA SER A 471 23.01 -16.31 18.42
C SER A 471 24.06 -17.14 19.19
N GLN A 472 24.96 -16.45 19.83
CA GLN A 472 25.82 -17.09 20.86
C GLN A 472 24.97 -17.48 22.05
#